data_a21db66b4651daca998f8406c2db13c0
#
_entry.id   a21db66b4651daca998f8406c2db13c0
#
_cell.length_a   1.000
_cell.length_b   1.000
_cell.length_c   1.000
_cell.angle_alpha   90.00
_cell.angle_beta   90.00
_cell.angle_gamma   90.00
#
_symmetry.space_group_name_H-M   'P 1'
#
loop_
_entity.id
_entity.type
_entity.pdbx_description
1 polymer ?
#
loop_
_entity_poly.entity_id
_entity_poly.type
_entity_poly.pdbx_seq_one_letter_code
_entity_poly.pdbx_strand_id
1 'polypeptide(L)'
;APRASSSSSSSSASVESSTDGRFADAAAAALNNCVTSSNLAFGTKYEGKVRDTYVRDELMLAVTTDRQSAFDRHLASIPFKGAVLNQTSAWWFDNTKHIVPNAWLSSPDPNVTIMKKCEVFPIEFVVRGYMTGSTSTSLWTHYNAGGRDYCGNALADGMVKNQKLPANIVTPTTKEKEHDRPISLEDIVKEGWMRKEDLDYCVEKTLAVFSHAQGVAANRGLILVDTKYEFGRDADGVIRLIDEINTPDSSRYWLADSYAERHAAGREPAMIDKEFLRLWFSERCDPYKDETIPEAPAELVVELSQRYIKLYEMITGETFVPPPTDVDVGERIAKNVKDALGEK
;
A
#
# COMPACT_ATOMS: atom_id res chain seq x y z
N ALA A 1 50.13 -14.78 -19.58
CA ALA A 1 49.24 -13.65 -19.77
C ALA A 1 48.35 -13.49 -18.54
N PRO A 2 48.29 -12.34 -17.84
CA PRO A 2 47.48 -12.17 -16.65
C PRO A 2 46.05 -11.88 -17.05
N ARG A 3 45.11 -12.47 -16.27
CA ARG A 3 43.66 -12.21 -16.36
C ARG A 3 43.39 -10.78 -15.89
N ALA A 4 42.67 -10.04 -16.70
CA ALA A 4 42.10 -8.75 -16.33
C ALA A 4 40.95 -8.96 -15.37
N SER A 5 41.04 -8.37 -14.19
CA SER A 5 39.95 -8.23 -13.23
C SER A 5 39.06 -7.07 -13.67
N SER A 6 37.85 -7.34 -14.14
CA SER A 6 36.84 -6.32 -14.36
C SER A 6 36.23 -5.90 -13.03
N SER A 7 36.67 -4.75 -12.53
CA SER A 7 36.00 -4.08 -11.43
C SER A 7 34.70 -3.47 -11.95
N SER A 8 33.56 -4.10 -11.62
CA SER A 8 32.25 -3.49 -11.77
C SER A 8 32.11 -2.39 -10.71
N SER A 9 32.29 -1.14 -11.11
CA SER A 9 31.91 0.00 -10.30
C SER A 9 30.38 0.05 -10.21
N SER A 10 29.84 -0.39 -9.09
CA SER A 10 28.46 -0.11 -8.71
C SER A 10 28.35 1.40 -8.46
N SER A 11 27.84 2.14 -9.43
CA SER A 11 27.44 3.52 -9.22
C SER A 11 26.23 3.49 -8.25
N SER A 12 26.48 3.83 -6.98
CA SER A 12 25.44 4.23 -6.05
C SER A 12 24.75 5.45 -6.65
N ALA A 13 23.60 5.24 -7.30
CA ALA A 13 22.75 6.35 -7.69
C ALA A 13 22.29 7.00 -6.37
N SER A 14 22.87 8.15 -6.05
CA SER A 14 22.34 9.03 -5.01
C SER A 14 20.90 9.34 -5.39
N VAL A 15 19.97 8.75 -4.66
CA VAL A 15 18.56 9.15 -4.74
C VAL A 15 18.53 10.56 -4.18
N GLU A 16 18.43 11.58 -5.07
CA GLU A 16 18.26 12.96 -4.64
C GLU A 16 17.12 13.02 -3.64
N SER A 17 17.36 13.67 -2.50
CA SER A 17 16.34 13.85 -1.46
C SER A 17 15.10 14.45 -2.10
N SER A 18 14.02 13.68 -2.15
CA SER A 18 12.77 14.10 -2.80
C SER A 18 11.92 14.99 -1.89
N THR A 19 12.39 15.28 -0.68
CA THR A 19 11.66 16.03 0.36
C THR A 19 12.19 17.46 0.49
N ASP A 20 11.32 18.39 0.89
CA ASP A 20 11.65 19.79 1.11
C ASP A 20 12.06 20.12 2.56
N GLY A 21 12.12 19.11 3.41
CA GLY A 21 12.52 19.24 4.83
C GLY A 21 11.46 19.81 5.76
N ARG A 22 10.30 20.25 5.27
CA ARG A 22 9.25 20.92 6.08
C ARG A 22 8.81 20.14 7.31
N PHE A 23 8.86 18.82 7.24
CA PHE A 23 8.37 17.94 8.31
C PHE A 23 9.49 17.23 9.07
N ALA A 24 10.77 17.55 8.79
CA ALA A 24 11.91 16.89 9.40
C ALA A 24 11.89 17.00 10.93
N ASP A 25 11.70 18.20 11.46
CA ASP A 25 11.69 18.45 12.91
C ASP A 25 10.50 17.75 13.58
N ALA A 26 9.30 17.81 12.97
CA ALA A 26 8.12 17.12 13.49
C ALA A 26 8.30 15.59 13.49
N ALA A 27 8.86 15.02 12.42
CA ALA A 27 9.14 13.59 12.34
C ALA A 27 10.22 13.17 13.35
N ALA A 28 11.27 13.99 13.52
CA ALA A 28 12.30 13.73 14.54
C ALA A 28 11.74 13.76 15.98
N ALA A 29 10.86 14.71 16.27
CA ALA A 29 10.19 14.79 17.57
C ALA A 29 9.26 13.59 17.84
N ALA A 30 8.71 12.98 16.80
CA ALA A 30 7.79 11.85 16.89
C ALA A 30 8.46 10.46 16.88
N LEU A 31 9.79 10.36 16.77
CA LEU A 31 10.51 9.07 16.71
C LEU A 31 10.17 8.13 17.88
N ASN A 32 9.99 8.67 19.06
CA ASN A 32 9.64 7.91 20.28
C ASN A 32 8.13 7.90 20.57
N ASN A 33 7.30 8.45 19.70
CA ASN A 33 5.84 8.54 19.85
C ASN A 33 5.12 7.92 18.64
N CYS A 34 5.65 6.82 18.11
CA CYS A 34 5.04 6.06 17.02
C CYS A 34 3.95 5.12 17.53
N VAL A 35 2.89 4.95 16.74
CA VAL A 35 1.87 3.91 16.98
C VAL A 35 2.46 2.53 16.65
N THR A 36 3.03 1.86 17.63
CA THR A 36 3.58 0.50 17.45
C THR A 36 2.57 -0.60 17.77
N SER A 37 1.59 -0.31 18.60
CA SER A 37 0.45 -1.16 18.94
C SER A 37 -0.68 -0.29 19.45
N SER A 38 -1.87 -0.85 19.56
CA SER A 38 -3.00 -0.17 20.16
C SER A 38 -3.70 -1.07 21.19
N ASN A 39 -4.35 -0.44 22.17
CA ASN A 39 -5.15 -1.14 23.16
C ASN A 39 -6.41 -0.30 23.46
N LEU A 40 -7.50 -0.61 22.76
CA LEU A 40 -8.74 0.11 22.88
C LEU A 40 -9.80 -0.77 23.57
N ALA A 41 -10.61 -0.17 24.41
CA ALA A 41 -11.76 -0.83 25.03
C ALA A 41 -12.93 -0.94 24.03
N PHE A 42 -12.69 -1.61 22.90
CA PHE A 42 -13.65 -1.75 21.81
C PHE A 42 -13.66 -3.17 21.23
N GLY A 43 -14.61 -4.00 21.64
CA GLY A 43 -14.83 -5.32 21.04
C GLY A 43 -13.63 -6.27 21.07
N THR A 44 -13.51 -7.13 20.06
CA THR A 44 -12.44 -8.12 19.94
C THR A 44 -11.34 -7.59 19.06
N LYS A 45 -10.09 -7.56 19.59
CA LYS A 45 -8.88 -7.15 18.87
C LYS A 45 -8.32 -8.27 18.02
N TYR A 46 -7.88 -7.92 16.82
CA TYR A 46 -7.04 -8.70 15.92
C TYR A 46 -5.82 -7.87 15.53
N GLU A 47 -4.63 -8.39 15.74
CA GLU A 47 -3.39 -7.71 15.42
C GLU A 47 -2.86 -8.17 14.05
N GLY A 48 -2.76 -7.23 13.11
CA GLY A 48 -2.17 -7.46 11.79
C GLY A 48 -0.74 -6.95 11.68
N LYS A 49 -0.10 -7.13 10.52
CA LYS A 49 1.29 -6.69 10.29
C LYS A 49 1.45 -5.16 10.42
N VAL A 50 0.47 -4.39 9.98
CA VAL A 50 0.52 -2.91 9.93
C VAL A 50 -0.71 -2.23 10.51
N ARG A 51 -1.75 -2.97 10.87
CA ARG A 51 -3.00 -2.47 11.48
C ARG A 51 -3.44 -3.37 12.61
N ASP A 52 -4.01 -2.75 13.64
CA ASP A 52 -4.76 -3.43 14.67
C ASP A 52 -6.25 -3.19 14.40
N THR A 53 -7.03 -4.24 14.28
CA THR A 53 -8.47 -4.16 14.03
C THR A 53 -9.26 -4.60 15.23
N TYR A 54 -10.39 -3.96 15.46
CA TYR A 54 -11.32 -4.26 16.53
C TYR A 54 -12.71 -4.45 15.94
N VAL A 55 -13.40 -5.47 16.37
CA VAL A 55 -14.75 -5.81 15.88
C VAL A 55 -15.73 -5.83 17.02
N ARG A 56 -16.83 -5.08 16.88
CA ARG A 56 -17.96 -5.05 17.80
C ARG A 56 -19.26 -4.87 17.02
N ASP A 57 -20.17 -5.82 17.14
CA ASP A 57 -21.45 -5.83 16.42
C ASP A 57 -21.26 -5.65 14.90
N GLU A 58 -21.88 -4.65 14.30
CA GLU A 58 -21.81 -4.33 12.87
C GLU A 58 -20.69 -3.31 12.55
N LEU A 59 -19.82 -3.00 13.50
CA LEU A 59 -18.72 -2.07 13.33
C LEU A 59 -17.37 -2.77 13.36
N MET A 60 -16.46 -2.29 12.53
CA MET A 60 -15.03 -2.57 12.58
C MET A 60 -14.29 -1.25 12.75
N LEU A 61 -13.34 -1.23 13.67
CA LEU A 61 -12.44 -0.13 13.89
C LEU A 61 -11.02 -0.59 13.53
N ALA A 62 -10.33 0.17 12.70
CA ALA A 62 -8.96 -0.11 12.29
C ALA A 62 -8.03 1.01 12.77
N VAL A 63 -7.01 0.64 13.55
CA VAL A 63 -5.91 1.53 13.94
C VAL A 63 -4.74 1.23 13.02
N THR A 64 -4.42 2.17 12.13
CA THR A 64 -3.27 2.06 11.24
C THR A 64 -2.01 2.48 12.01
N THR A 65 -1.08 1.55 12.14
CA THR A 65 0.14 1.73 12.93
C THR A 65 1.27 2.30 12.10
N ASP A 66 2.29 2.78 12.78
CA ASP A 66 3.53 3.29 12.16
C ASP A 66 4.53 2.17 11.84
N ARG A 67 4.15 0.91 12.10
CA ARG A 67 5.00 -0.25 11.78
C ARG A 67 5.28 -0.31 10.28
N GLN A 68 6.56 -0.37 9.92
CA GLN A 68 7.03 -0.67 8.58
C GLN A 68 7.43 -2.14 8.51
N SER A 69 6.67 -2.91 7.75
CA SER A 69 6.94 -4.33 7.52
C SER A 69 7.42 -4.55 6.09
N ALA A 70 8.50 -5.32 5.95
CA ALA A 70 8.93 -5.94 4.71
C ALA A 70 9.73 -7.21 5.03
N PHE A 71 9.93 -8.10 4.05
CA PHE A 71 10.63 -9.38 4.24
C PHE A 71 10.01 -10.24 5.36
N ASP A 72 8.69 -10.11 5.56
CA ASP A 72 7.92 -10.72 6.66
C ASP A 72 8.40 -10.36 8.07
N ARG A 73 9.10 -9.22 8.21
CA ARG A 73 9.63 -8.69 9.47
C ARG A 73 9.21 -7.24 9.69
N HIS A 74 9.18 -6.84 10.96
CA HIS A 74 9.15 -5.43 11.34
C HIS A 74 10.56 -4.84 11.13
N LEU A 75 10.67 -3.80 10.29
CA LEU A 75 11.93 -3.15 9.96
C LEU A 75 12.19 -1.91 10.81
N ALA A 76 11.17 -1.09 11.01
CA ALA A 76 11.22 0.15 11.77
C ALA A 76 9.80 0.64 12.08
N SER A 77 9.68 1.61 12.97
CA SER A 77 8.46 2.41 13.14
C SER A 77 8.70 3.79 12.54
N ILE A 78 7.85 4.18 11.59
CA ILE A 78 8.02 5.41 10.81
C ILE A 78 7.02 6.45 11.31
N PRO A 79 7.47 7.56 11.91
CA PRO A 79 6.59 8.62 12.40
C PRO A 79 5.55 9.05 11.36
N PHE A 80 4.30 9.18 11.79
CA PHE A 80 3.16 9.61 10.96
C PHE A 80 2.75 8.66 9.82
N LYS A 81 3.46 7.54 9.60
CA LYS A 81 3.12 6.61 8.52
C LYS A 81 1.66 6.15 8.61
N GLY A 82 1.23 5.73 9.80
CA GLY A 82 -0.15 5.28 10.01
C GLY A 82 -1.17 6.38 9.73
N ALA A 83 -0.89 7.60 10.17
CA ALA A 83 -1.73 8.76 9.90
C ALA A 83 -1.82 9.08 8.40
N VAL A 84 -0.71 9.04 7.69
CA VAL A 84 -0.66 9.22 6.22
C VAL A 84 -1.49 8.17 5.51
N LEU A 85 -1.28 6.89 5.81
CA LEU A 85 -2.01 5.80 5.15
C LEU A 85 -3.50 5.88 5.41
N ASN A 86 -3.89 6.10 6.67
CA ASN A 86 -5.29 6.18 7.06
C ASN A 86 -6.01 7.37 6.40
N GLN A 87 -5.41 8.56 6.43
CA GLN A 87 -5.99 9.75 5.81
C GLN A 87 -6.02 9.65 4.28
N THR A 88 -4.98 9.07 3.65
CA THR A 88 -4.99 8.80 2.20
C THR A 88 -6.14 7.88 1.82
N SER A 89 -6.34 6.79 2.58
CA SER A 89 -7.42 5.85 2.33
C SER A 89 -8.80 6.51 2.53
N ALA A 90 -9.00 7.28 3.61
CA ALA A 90 -10.23 8.01 3.87
C ALA A 90 -10.56 8.99 2.75
N TRP A 91 -9.56 9.75 2.27
CA TRP A 91 -9.71 10.65 1.14
C TRP A 91 -10.17 9.90 -0.13
N TRP A 92 -9.57 8.76 -0.43
CA TRP A 92 -9.96 7.95 -1.58
C TRP A 92 -11.36 7.34 -1.42
N PHE A 93 -11.74 6.86 -0.24
CA PHE A 93 -13.10 6.36 0.01
C PHE A 93 -14.15 7.43 -0.28
N ASP A 94 -13.90 8.68 0.14
CA ASP A 94 -14.81 9.80 -0.16
C ASP A 94 -14.83 10.13 -1.65
N ASN A 95 -13.68 10.11 -2.32
CA ASN A 95 -13.56 10.46 -3.75
C ASN A 95 -14.00 9.35 -4.70
N THR A 96 -14.26 8.13 -4.23
CA THR A 96 -14.70 6.98 -5.05
C THR A 96 -16.10 6.46 -4.69
N LYS A 97 -16.77 7.02 -3.68
CA LYS A 97 -18.10 6.60 -3.22
C LYS A 97 -19.19 6.66 -4.30
N HIS A 98 -19.01 7.46 -5.33
CA HIS A 98 -19.90 7.57 -6.50
C HIS A 98 -19.69 6.42 -7.50
N ILE A 99 -18.59 5.67 -7.42
CA ILE A 99 -18.25 4.53 -8.30
C ILE A 99 -18.69 3.23 -7.67
N VAL A 100 -18.41 3.07 -6.36
CA VAL A 100 -18.68 1.85 -5.61
C VAL A 100 -19.01 2.18 -4.15
N PRO A 101 -20.00 1.53 -3.53
CA PRO A 101 -20.18 1.61 -2.09
C PRO A 101 -18.92 1.15 -1.37
N ASN A 102 -18.57 1.82 -0.27
CA ASN A 102 -17.44 1.41 0.56
C ASN A 102 -17.85 1.27 2.03
N ALA A 103 -16.99 0.67 2.83
CA ALA A 103 -17.27 0.40 4.23
C ALA A 103 -16.95 1.59 5.16
N TRP A 104 -16.21 2.58 4.70
CA TRP A 104 -15.79 3.73 5.50
C TRP A 104 -16.97 4.53 6.04
N LEU A 105 -16.97 4.84 7.32
CA LEU A 105 -17.97 5.66 8.00
C LEU A 105 -17.39 6.98 8.49
N SER A 106 -16.24 6.92 9.17
CA SER A 106 -15.55 8.11 9.69
C SER A 106 -14.10 7.80 10.06
N SER A 107 -13.31 8.86 10.26
CA SER A 107 -11.94 8.79 10.79
C SER A 107 -11.82 9.73 11.98
N PRO A 108 -12.10 9.23 13.20
CA PRO A 108 -12.11 10.08 14.40
C PRO A 108 -10.72 10.54 14.84
N ASP A 109 -9.69 9.84 14.41
CA ASP A 109 -8.29 10.15 14.66
C ASP A 109 -7.51 9.99 13.34
N PRO A 110 -6.41 10.72 13.11
CA PRO A 110 -5.57 10.54 11.93
C PRO A 110 -5.14 9.10 11.66
N ASN A 111 -5.00 8.27 12.70
CA ASN A 111 -4.62 6.88 12.62
C ASN A 111 -5.80 5.89 12.62
N VAL A 112 -7.04 6.35 12.76
CA VAL A 112 -8.18 5.46 13.01
C VAL A 112 -9.27 5.63 11.98
N THR A 113 -9.76 4.52 11.48
CA THR A 113 -10.98 4.44 10.66
C THR A 113 -12.03 3.59 11.35
N ILE A 114 -13.28 4.08 11.37
CA ILE A 114 -14.48 3.31 11.72
C ILE A 114 -15.16 2.91 10.41
N MET A 115 -15.49 1.63 10.29
CA MET A 115 -16.09 1.02 9.10
C MET A 115 -17.31 0.17 9.46
N LYS A 116 -18.19 -0.05 8.50
CA LYS A 116 -19.13 -1.17 8.52
C LYS A 116 -18.36 -2.48 8.50
N LYS A 117 -18.73 -3.41 9.38
CA LYS A 117 -18.26 -4.78 9.31
C LYS A 117 -18.80 -5.46 8.05
N CYS A 118 -17.93 -6.14 7.34
CA CYS A 118 -18.28 -6.90 6.14
C CYS A 118 -17.73 -8.32 6.24
N GLU A 119 -18.46 -9.27 5.66
CA GLU A 119 -17.95 -10.60 5.36
C GLU A 119 -16.99 -10.45 4.15
N VAL A 120 -15.71 -10.66 4.41
CA VAL A 120 -14.65 -10.42 3.41
C VAL A 120 -14.66 -11.50 2.36
N PHE A 121 -14.62 -11.14 1.08
CA PHE A 121 -14.38 -12.10 0.01
C PHE A 121 -12.94 -12.59 0.07
N PRO A 122 -12.68 -13.89 -0.08
CA PRO A 122 -11.35 -14.47 0.09
C PRO A 122 -10.44 -14.27 -1.14
N ILE A 123 -10.59 -13.15 -1.82
CA ILE A 123 -9.85 -12.76 -3.03
C ILE A 123 -9.34 -11.33 -2.87
N GLU A 124 -8.08 -11.13 -3.20
CA GLU A 124 -7.50 -9.81 -3.40
C GLU A 124 -7.52 -9.45 -4.89
N PHE A 125 -8.05 -8.29 -5.21
CA PHE A 125 -8.14 -7.80 -6.60
C PHE A 125 -6.95 -6.90 -6.91
N VAL A 126 -5.84 -7.51 -7.35
CA VAL A 126 -4.68 -6.75 -7.81
C VAL A 126 -4.93 -6.26 -9.23
N VAL A 127 -4.90 -4.96 -9.44
CA VAL A 127 -5.08 -4.33 -10.74
C VAL A 127 -3.77 -3.67 -11.19
N ARG A 128 -3.41 -3.87 -12.46
CA ARG A 128 -2.12 -3.43 -13.01
C ARG A 128 -2.31 -2.64 -14.31
N GLY A 129 -1.61 -1.51 -14.41
CA GLY A 129 -1.52 -0.70 -15.62
C GLY A 129 -0.15 -0.79 -16.31
N TYR A 130 0.82 -1.48 -15.71
CA TYR A 130 2.21 -1.53 -16.19
C TYR A 130 2.83 -2.92 -16.02
N MET A 131 3.76 -3.27 -16.92
CA MET A 131 4.56 -4.50 -16.90
C MET A 131 5.73 -4.35 -15.91
N THR A 132 5.50 -4.55 -14.62
CA THR A 132 6.52 -4.29 -13.60
C THR A 132 6.48 -5.27 -12.43
N GLY A 133 7.37 -5.06 -11.46
CA GLY A 133 7.52 -5.81 -10.22
C GLY A 133 8.76 -6.68 -10.17
N SER A 134 9.18 -7.04 -8.96
CA SER A 134 10.43 -7.78 -8.69
C SER A 134 10.24 -9.02 -7.81
N THR A 135 9.05 -9.21 -7.21
CA THR A 135 8.72 -10.40 -6.41
C THR A 135 8.41 -11.60 -7.30
N SER A 136 8.42 -12.80 -6.74
CA SER A 136 8.09 -14.04 -7.46
C SER A 136 6.69 -14.04 -8.08
N THR A 137 5.74 -13.34 -7.47
CA THR A 137 4.35 -13.20 -7.93
C THR A 137 4.11 -11.93 -8.75
N SER A 138 5.15 -11.22 -9.20
CA SER A 138 4.98 -10.02 -9.99
C SER A 138 4.81 -10.34 -11.48
N LEU A 139 4.08 -9.46 -12.17
CA LEU A 139 3.80 -9.62 -13.59
C LEU A 139 5.08 -9.67 -14.44
N TRP A 140 6.05 -8.76 -14.16
CA TRP A 140 7.31 -8.74 -14.89
C TRP A 140 8.14 -10.01 -14.65
N THR A 141 8.24 -10.50 -13.42
CA THR A 141 9.01 -11.73 -13.12
C THR A 141 8.44 -12.93 -13.89
N HIS A 142 7.11 -13.07 -13.90
CA HIS A 142 6.43 -14.12 -14.69
C HIS A 142 6.72 -13.97 -16.19
N TYR A 143 6.53 -12.77 -16.74
CA TYR A 143 6.76 -12.49 -18.16
C TYR A 143 8.22 -12.74 -18.57
N ASN A 144 9.18 -12.27 -17.78
CA ASN A 144 10.61 -12.45 -18.05
C ASN A 144 11.07 -13.91 -17.96
N ALA A 145 10.35 -14.74 -17.20
CA ALA A 145 10.55 -16.19 -17.16
C ALA A 145 9.92 -16.93 -18.36
N GLY A 146 9.34 -16.22 -19.33
CA GLY A 146 8.73 -16.78 -20.55
C GLY A 146 7.22 -16.95 -20.49
N GLY A 147 6.55 -16.60 -19.39
CA GLY A 147 5.08 -16.63 -19.27
C GLY A 147 4.40 -15.64 -20.22
N ARG A 148 3.32 -16.09 -20.87
CA ARG A 148 2.51 -15.26 -21.80
C ARG A 148 1.03 -15.25 -21.45
N ASP A 149 0.67 -15.88 -20.35
CA ASP A 149 -0.61 -15.79 -19.69
C ASP A 149 -0.38 -15.57 -18.20
N TYR A 150 -1.06 -14.59 -17.61
CA TYR A 150 -0.99 -14.35 -16.17
C TYR A 150 -2.38 -14.10 -15.60
N CYS A 151 -2.85 -15.00 -14.76
CA CYS A 151 -4.21 -15.00 -14.21
C CYS A 151 -5.31 -14.92 -15.30
N GLY A 152 -5.11 -15.62 -16.45
CA GLY A 152 -6.04 -15.59 -17.58
C GLY A 152 -5.91 -14.35 -18.48
N ASN A 153 -4.92 -13.48 -18.25
CA ASN A 153 -4.64 -12.34 -19.11
C ASN A 153 -3.51 -12.70 -20.09
N ALA A 154 -3.81 -12.71 -21.39
CA ALA A 154 -2.82 -12.92 -22.45
C ALA A 154 -1.86 -11.72 -22.55
N LEU A 155 -0.57 -11.98 -22.59
CA LEU A 155 0.50 -10.99 -22.66
C LEU A 155 1.17 -11.06 -24.04
N ALA A 156 1.25 -9.92 -24.72
CA ALA A 156 1.88 -9.83 -26.04
C ALA A 156 3.40 -10.08 -25.96
N ASP A 157 3.98 -10.61 -27.05
CA ASP A 157 5.43 -10.73 -27.17
C ASP A 157 6.12 -9.35 -27.30
N GLY A 158 7.39 -9.29 -26.90
CA GLY A 158 8.24 -8.12 -27.05
C GLY A 158 7.96 -6.99 -26.05
N MET A 159 7.19 -7.24 -24.99
CA MET A 159 7.01 -6.25 -23.92
C MET A 159 8.31 -6.09 -23.10
N VAL A 160 8.54 -4.87 -22.61
CA VAL A 160 9.72 -4.55 -21.80
C VAL A 160 9.29 -4.15 -20.37
N LYS A 161 10.24 -4.27 -19.44
CA LYS A 161 10.01 -3.89 -18.04
C LYS A 161 9.53 -2.44 -17.93
N ASN A 162 8.60 -2.20 -17.02
CA ASN A 162 8.00 -0.89 -16.73
C ASN A 162 7.19 -0.27 -17.90
N GLN A 163 6.95 -1.01 -18.98
CA GLN A 163 6.10 -0.56 -20.07
C GLN A 163 4.64 -0.48 -19.63
N LYS A 164 3.92 0.56 -20.09
CA LYS A 164 2.47 0.65 -19.93
C LYS A 164 1.77 -0.49 -20.66
N LEU A 165 0.81 -1.14 -20.01
CA LEU A 165 -0.03 -2.16 -20.62
C LEU A 165 -1.03 -1.53 -21.60
N PRO A 166 -1.45 -2.26 -22.65
CA PRO A 166 -2.48 -1.78 -23.58
C PRO A 166 -3.81 -1.46 -22.90
N ALA A 167 -4.15 -2.20 -21.86
CA ALA A 167 -5.30 -1.98 -20.97
C ALA A 167 -4.93 -2.35 -19.54
N ASN A 168 -5.67 -1.82 -18.57
CA ASN A 168 -5.55 -2.29 -17.19
C ASN A 168 -6.03 -3.73 -17.10
N ILE A 169 -5.30 -4.57 -16.36
CA ILE A 169 -5.65 -5.98 -16.15
C ILE A 169 -5.84 -6.27 -14.67
N VAL A 170 -6.76 -7.18 -14.35
CA VAL A 170 -6.96 -7.69 -13.00
C VAL A 170 -6.24 -9.03 -12.89
N THR A 171 -5.39 -9.16 -11.88
CA THR A 171 -4.57 -10.34 -11.60
C THR A 171 -4.79 -10.76 -10.15
N PRO A 172 -5.91 -11.44 -9.84
CA PRO A 172 -6.31 -11.71 -8.47
C PRO A 172 -5.35 -12.65 -7.75
N THR A 173 -5.36 -12.58 -6.41
CA THR A 173 -4.73 -13.59 -5.54
C THR A 173 -5.74 -14.12 -4.55
N THR A 174 -5.63 -15.39 -4.19
CA THR A 174 -6.38 -15.99 -3.09
C THR A 174 -5.85 -15.48 -1.75
N LYS A 175 -6.71 -15.46 -0.72
CA LYS A 175 -6.29 -15.24 0.69
C LYS A 175 -6.16 -16.59 1.38
N GLU A 176 -5.08 -17.30 1.11
CA GLU A 176 -4.78 -18.60 1.72
C GLU A 176 -4.03 -18.44 3.04
N LYS A 177 -4.09 -19.48 3.91
CA LYS A 177 -3.46 -19.42 5.23
C LYS A 177 -1.93 -19.42 5.18
N GLU A 178 -1.35 -20.07 4.18
CA GLU A 178 0.11 -20.23 4.07
C GLU A 178 0.70 -19.18 3.12
N HIS A 179 0.23 -19.12 1.86
CA HIS A 179 0.71 -18.17 0.85
C HIS A 179 -0.41 -17.82 -0.12
N ASP A 180 -0.57 -16.53 -0.38
CA ASP A 180 -1.47 -16.05 -1.42
C ASP A 180 -0.98 -16.50 -2.80
N ARG A 181 -1.89 -17.04 -3.60
CA ARG A 181 -1.60 -17.62 -4.90
C ARG A 181 -2.27 -16.81 -6.01
N PRO A 182 -1.56 -16.42 -7.09
CA PRO A 182 -2.20 -15.87 -8.28
C PRO A 182 -3.23 -16.85 -8.86
N ILE A 183 -4.42 -16.35 -9.24
CA ILE A 183 -5.52 -17.17 -9.72
C ILE A 183 -6.25 -16.46 -10.88
N SER A 184 -6.76 -17.22 -11.85
CA SER A 184 -7.55 -16.65 -12.93
C SER A 184 -9.00 -16.39 -12.49
N LEU A 185 -9.70 -15.48 -13.18
CA LEU A 185 -11.12 -15.22 -12.91
C LEU A 185 -11.98 -16.47 -13.13
N GLU A 186 -11.61 -17.31 -14.10
CA GLU A 186 -12.28 -18.58 -14.37
C GLU A 186 -12.11 -19.57 -13.21
N ASP A 187 -10.87 -19.73 -12.73
CA ASP A 187 -10.57 -20.65 -11.62
C ASP A 187 -11.18 -20.20 -10.30
N ILE A 188 -11.32 -18.87 -10.04
CA ILE A 188 -12.04 -18.36 -8.87
C ILE A 188 -13.45 -18.94 -8.79
N VAL A 189 -14.18 -18.94 -9.90
CA VAL A 189 -15.53 -19.50 -9.97
C VAL A 189 -15.50 -21.02 -9.92
N LYS A 190 -14.63 -21.65 -10.68
CA LYS A 190 -14.49 -23.10 -10.77
C LYS A 190 -14.09 -23.76 -9.45
N GLU A 191 -13.20 -23.13 -8.71
CA GLU A 191 -12.77 -23.60 -7.38
C GLU A 191 -13.74 -23.17 -6.25
N GLY A 192 -14.75 -22.37 -6.55
CA GLY A 192 -15.79 -21.98 -5.59
C GLY A 192 -15.39 -20.88 -4.60
N TRP A 193 -14.38 -20.08 -4.91
CA TRP A 193 -13.95 -18.95 -4.07
C TRP A 193 -14.98 -17.82 -4.03
N MET A 194 -15.61 -17.54 -5.16
CA MET A 194 -16.67 -16.53 -5.27
C MET A 194 -17.73 -16.97 -6.27
N ARG A 195 -18.97 -16.49 -6.10
CA ARG A 195 -20.01 -16.61 -7.12
C ARG A 195 -19.66 -15.69 -8.29
N LYS A 196 -20.03 -16.13 -9.50
CA LYS A 196 -19.69 -15.38 -10.73
C LYS A 196 -20.23 -13.94 -10.72
N GLU A 197 -21.45 -13.73 -10.28
CA GLU A 197 -22.09 -12.41 -10.25
C GLU A 197 -21.34 -11.45 -9.31
N ASP A 198 -20.90 -11.93 -8.15
CA ASP A 198 -20.13 -11.14 -7.18
C ASP A 198 -18.74 -10.83 -7.73
N LEU A 199 -18.10 -11.82 -8.37
CA LEU A 199 -16.80 -11.65 -9.00
C LEU A 199 -16.85 -10.62 -10.14
N ASP A 200 -17.82 -10.74 -11.04
CA ASP A 200 -17.99 -9.82 -12.18
C ASP A 200 -18.19 -8.38 -11.68
N TYR A 201 -19.02 -8.20 -10.64
CA TYR A 201 -19.21 -6.90 -10.01
C TYR A 201 -17.91 -6.35 -9.43
N CYS A 202 -17.17 -7.14 -8.65
CA CYS A 202 -15.92 -6.71 -8.04
C CYS A 202 -14.86 -6.35 -9.09
N VAL A 203 -14.75 -7.12 -10.18
CA VAL A 203 -13.83 -6.84 -11.29
C VAL A 203 -14.19 -5.53 -11.99
N GLU A 204 -15.48 -5.32 -12.32
CA GLU A 204 -15.96 -4.06 -12.92
C GLU A 204 -15.59 -2.87 -12.03
N LYS A 205 -15.90 -2.96 -10.73
CA LYS A 205 -15.62 -1.87 -9.79
C LYS A 205 -14.14 -1.64 -9.55
N THR A 206 -13.33 -2.71 -9.52
CA THR A 206 -11.86 -2.64 -9.47
C THR A 206 -11.31 -1.80 -10.63
N LEU A 207 -11.70 -2.12 -11.86
CA LEU A 207 -11.24 -1.41 -13.04
C LEU A 207 -11.72 0.04 -13.08
N ALA A 208 -12.96 0.30 -12.67
CA ALA A 208 -13.54 1.65 -12.64
C ALA A 208 -12.84 2.54 -11.59
N VAL A 209 -12.64 2.05 -10.37
CA VAL A 209 -11.94 2.77 -9.30
C VAL A 209 -10.49 3.03 -9.70
N PHE A 210 -9.80 2.04 -10.25
CA PHE A 210 -8.41 2.17 -10.65
C PHE A 210 -8.24 3.18 -11.80
N SER A 211 -9.10 3.13 -12.83
CA SER A 211 -9.05 4.09 -13.93
C SER A 211 -9.32 5.51 -13.46
N HIS A 212 -10.27 5.71 -12.54
CA HIS A 212 -10.50 7.01 -11.91
C HIS A 212 -9.26 7.49 -11.13
N ALA A 213 -8.68 6.60 -10.32
CA ALA A 213 -7.50 6.91 -9.53
C ALA A 213 -6.26 7.22 -10.40
N GLN A 214 -6.09 6.54 -11.53
CA GLN A 214 -5.05 6.88 -12.51
C GLN A 214 -5.23 8.29 -13.08
N GLY A 215 -6.46 8.72 -13.36
CA GLY A 215 -6.75 10.08 -13.81
C GLY A 215 -6.41 11.14 -12.75
N VAL A 216 -6.78 10.90 -11.51
CA VAL A 216 -6.44 11.78 -10.38
C VAL A 216 -4.93 11.85 -10.19
N ALA A 217 -4.23 10.72 -10.15
CA ALA A 217 -2.78 10.64 -10.01
C ALA A 217 -2.05 11.41 -11.14
N ALA A 218 -2.50 11.23 -12.39
CA ALA A 218 -1.92 11.93 -13.55
C ALA A 218 -2.02 13.45 -13.42
N ASN A 219 -3.14 13.97 -12.94
CA ASN A 219 -3.34 15.41 -12.70
C ASN A 219 -2.45 15.95 -11.56
N ARG A 220 -1.81 15.05 -10.80
CA ARG A 220 -0.92 15.35 -9.67
C ARG A 220 0.54 15.03 -9.96
N GLY A 221 0.90 14.78 -11.23
CA GLY A 221 2.27 14.44 -11.63
C GLY A 221 2.72 13.02 -11.20
N LEU A 222 1.75 12.14 -10.92
CA LEU A 222 1.97 10.76 -10.51
C LEU A 222 1.45 9.77 -11.55
N ILE A 223 2.07 8.61 -11.62
CA ILE A 223 1.57 7.44 -12.35
C ILE A 223 1.17 6.40 -11.30
N LEU A 224 -0.12 6.11 -11.20
CA LEU A 224 -0.60 4.96 -10.43
C LEU A 224 -0.42 3.69 -11.27
N VAL A 225 0.51 2.85 -10.85
CA VAL A 225 1.04 1.71 -11.59
C VAL A 225 0.23 0.45 -11.38
N ASP A 226 0.01 0.12 -10.13
CA ASP A 226 -0.78 -1.00 -9.66
C ASP A 226 -1.28 -0.73 -8.23
N THR A 227 -2.30 -1.47 -7.85
CA THR A 227 -2.85 -1.47 -6.49
C THR A 227 -3.59 -2.77 -6.20
N LYS A 228 -3.91 -2.98 -4.93
CA LYS A 228 -4.74 -4.10 -4.44
C LYS A 228 -6.01 -3.54 -3.84
N TYR A 229 -7.16 -4.11 -4.22
CA TYR A 229 -8.46 -3.83 -3.62
C TYR A 229 -9.03 -5.09 -2.96
N GLU A 230 -9.80 -4.88 -1.91
CA GLU A 230 -10.55 -5.93 -1.24
C GLU A 230 -12.02 -5.54 -1.15
N PHE A 231 -12.88 -6.55 -1.23
CA PHE A 231 -14.32 -6.38 -1.13
C PHE A 231 -14.91 -7.32 -0.07
N GLY A 232 -16.04 -6.92 0.44
CA GLY A 232 -16.81 -7.72 1.36
C GLY A 232 -18.28 -7.37 1.25
N ARG A 233 -19.13 -8.20 1.86
CA ARG A 233 -20.59 -8.03 1.92
C ARG A 233 -20.99 -7.60 3.32
N ASP A 234 -21.72 -6.50 3.43
CA ASP A 234 -22.27 -6.08 4.73
C ASP A 234 -23.54 -6.85 5.10
N ALA A 235 -24.06 -6.61 6.30
CA ALA A 235 -25.28 -7.26 6.81
C ALA A 235 -26.53 -6.97 5.97
N ASP A 236 -26.54 -5.86 5.22
CA ASP A 236 -27.62 -5.49 4.30
C ASP A 236 -27.49 -6.19 2.93
N GLY A 237 -26.46 -7.02 2.73
CA GLY A 237 -26.18 -7.74 1.49
C GLY A 237 -25.45 -6.90 0.43
N VAL A 238 -25.03 -5.66 0.75
CA VAL A 238 -24.34 -4.76 -0.17
C VAL A 238 -22.87 -5.10 -0.26
N ILE A 239 -22.36 -5.28 -1.47
CA ILE A 239 -20.91 -5.43 -1.71
C ILE A 239 -20.24 -4.06 -1.57
N ARG A 240 -19.24 -4.00 -0.70
CA ARG A 240 -18.48 -2.79 -0.39
C ARG A 240 -17.00 -2.97 -0.64
N LEU A 241 -16.37 -1.89 -1.09
CA LEU A 241 -14.91 -1.76 -1.07
C LEU A 241 -14.47 -1.58 0.39
N ILE A 242 -13.52 -2.39 0.81
CA ILE A 242 -13.04 -2.47 2.22
C ILE A 242 -11.53 -2.33 2.28
N ASP A 243 -10.95 -2.50 3.46
CA ASP A 243 -9.52 -2.45 3.75
C ASP A 243 -8.96 -1.03 3.55
N GLU A 244 -7.92 -0.86 2.77
CA GLU A 244 -7.35 0.41 2.37
C GLU A 244 -7.33 0.52 0.84
N ILE A 245 -7.39 1.74 0.33
CA ILE A 245 -7.37 1.95 -1.12
C ILE A 245 -6.36 3.01 -1.53
N ASN A 246 -5.59 2.70 -2.57
CA ASN A 246 -4.65 3.60 -3.24
C ASN A 246 -3.65 4.30 -2.29
N THR A 247 -3.33 3.67 -1.15
CA THR A 247 -2.34 4.21 -0.22
C THR A 247 -0.92 3.94 -0.70
N PRO A 248 0.09 4.63 -0.17
CA PRO A 248 1.49 4.32 -0.45
C PRO A 248 1.91 2.88 -0.15
N ASP A 249 1.20 2.17 0.72
CA ASP A 249 1.51 0.76 1.06
C ASP A 249 0.79 -0.25 0.17
N SER A 250 -0.46 0.02 -0.21
CA SER A 250 -1.26 -0.86 -1.06
C SER A 250 -1.01 -0.65 -2.56
N SER A 251 -0.32 0.43 -2.95
CA SER A 251 -0.18 0.86 -4.33
C SER A 251 1.26 1.23 -4.67
N ARG A 252 1.58 1.20 -5.95
CA ARG A 252 2.83 1.72 -6.49
C ARG A 252 2.58 3.00 -7.26
N TYR A 253 3.34 4.06 -6.91
CA TYR A 253 3.32 5.34 -7.59
C TYR A 253 4.69 5.65 -8.17
N TRP A 254 4.72 6.11 -9.43
CA TRP A 254 5.92 6.66 -10.06
C TRP A 254 5.75 8.15 -10.31
N LEU A 255 6.88 8.89 -10.35
CA LEU A 255 6.90 10.27 -10.79
C LEU A 255 6.74 10.35 -12.31
N ALA A 256 5.75 11.12 -12.77
CA ALA A 256 5.37 11.16 -14.17
C ALA A 256 6.39 11.95 -15.02
N ASP A 257 7.02 12.98 -14.46
CA ASP A 257 7.95 13.89 -15.15
C ASP A 257 9.20 13.19 -15.70
N SER A 258 9.74 12.23 -14.96
CA SER A 258 10.96 11.51 -15.31
C SER A 258 10.71 10.16 -15.98
N TYR A 259 9.45 9.68 -16.00
CA TYR A 259 9.14 8.32 -16.45
C TYR A 259 9.56 8.05 -17.89
N ALA A 260 9.20 8.94 -18.83
CA ALA A 260 9.44 8.71 -20.26
C ALA A 260 10.94 8.61 -20.56
N GLU A 261 11.76 9.53 -20.03
CA GLU A 261 13.21 9.54 -20.20
C GLU A 261 13.85 8.29 -19.58
N ARG A 262 13.48 7.97 -18.32
CA ARG A 262 14.05 6.83 -17.60
C ARG A 262 13.69 5.51 -18.26
N HIS A 263 12.45 5.36 -18.69
CA HIS A 263 11.98 4.16 -19.40
C HIS A 263 12.70 3.97 -20.74
N ALA A 264 12.85 5.03 -21.55
CA ALA A 264 13.60 4.99 -22.83
C ALA A 264 15.08 4.63 -22.61
N ALA A 265 15.66 5.02 -21.48
CA ALA A 265 17.03 4.69 -21.11
C ALA A 265 17.17 3.31 -20.41
N GLY A 266 16.11 2.53 -20.28
CA GLY A 266 16.08 1.25 -19.56
C GLY A 266 16.36 1.37 -18.05
N ARG A 267 16.14 2.56 -17.47
CA ARG A 267 16.29 2.82 -16.04
C ARG A 267 14.96 2.60 -15.29
N GLU A 268 15.04 2.23 -14.02
CA GLU A 268 13.86 2.13 -13.17
C GLU A 268 13.17 3.50 -13.03
N PRO A 269 11.82 3.55 -13.05
CA PRO A 269 11.08 4.77 -12.79
C PRO A 269 11.42 5.37 -11.42
N ALA A 270 11.34 6.69 -11.29
CA ALA A 270 11.52 7.33 -10.00
C ALA A 270 10.30 7.11 -9.12
N MET A 271 10.53 6.71 -7.87
CA MET A 271 9.51 6.38 -6.88
C MET A 271 9.67 7.23 -5.62
N ILE A 272 8.54 7.51 -4.96
CA ILE A 272 8.51 8.09 -3.61
C ILE A 272 7.85 7.04 -2.72
N ASP A 273 8.60 6.01 -2.34
CA ASP A 273 8.03 4.91 -1.56
C ASP A 273 9.03 4.23 -0.62
N LYS A 274 8.57 3.14 -0.01
CA LYS A 274 9.29 2.29 0.94
C LYS A 274 10.46 1.50 0.34
N GLU A 275 10.64 1.47 -0.97
CA GLU A 275 11.74 0.74 -1.61
C GLU A 275 13.10 1.27 -1.13
N PHE A 276 13.18 2.57 -0.86
CA PHE A 276 14.32 3.21 -0.25
C PHE A 276 14.82 2.51 1.03
N LEU A 277 13.90 2.20 1.96
CA LEU A 277 14.25 1.48 3.20
C LEU A 277 14.61 0.01 2.92
N ARG A 278 13.89 -0.64 2.01
CA ARG A 278 14.17 -2.03 1.63
C ARG A 278 15.55 -2.20 1.04
N LEU A 279 15.97 -1.29 0.16
CA LEU A 279 17.32 -1.28 -0.44
C LEU A 279 18.38 -1.10 0.64
N TRP A 280 18.19 -0.19 1.59
CA TRP A 280 19.11 0.03 2.69
C TRP A 280 19.37 -1.25 3.51
N PHE A 281 18.32 -2.02 3.82
CA PHE A 281 18.47 -3.30 4.51
C PHE A 281 19.15 -4.35 3.63
N SER A 282 18.73 -4.50 2.37
CA SER A 282 19.29 -5.50 1.44
C SER A 282 20.78 -5.30 1.15
N GLU A 283 21.29 -4.08 1.30
CA GLU A 283 22.71 -3.77 1.15
C GLU A 283 23.54 -4.13 2.39
N ARG A 284 22.92 -4.34 3.56
CA ARG A 284 23.59 -4.48 4.85
C ARG A 284 23.38 -5.82 5.53
N CYS A 285 22.36 -6.57 5.14
CA CYS A 285 22.04 -7.88 5.70
C CYS A 285 21.26 -8.72 4.66
N ASP A 286 21.09 -10.02 4.96
CA ASP A 286 20.08 -10.86 4.30
C ASP A 286 18.78 -10.81 5.13
N PRO A 287 17.79 -9.94 4.80
CA PRO A 287 16.62 -9.76 5.65
C PRO A 287 15.74 -11.01 5.81
N TYR A 288 15.94 -12.02 4.95
CA TYR A 288 15.20 -13.29 5.05
C TYR A 288 15.89 -14.33 5.90
N LYS A 289 17.24 -14.29 6.01
CA LYS A 289 18.02 -15.36 6.64
C LYS A 289 18.68 -14.93 7.95
N ASP A 290 19.12 -13.66 8.05
CA ASP A 290 19.84 -13.21 9.22
C ASP A 290 18.91 -13.24 10.45
N GLU A 291 19.37 -13.80 11.55
CA GLU A 291 18.61 -13.89 12.81
C GLU A 291 18.28 -12.48 13.33
N THR A 292 19.24 -11.57 13.27
CA THR A 292 19.09 -10.17 13.64
C THR A 292 19.37 -9.25 12.46
N ILE A 293 18.57 -8.20 12.31
CA ILE A 293 18.78 -7.16 11.31
C ILE A 293 19.25 -5.87 11.97
N PRO A 294 20.05 -5.03 11.30
CA PRO A 294 20.51 -3.75 11.84
C PRO A 294 19.33 -2.81 12.10
N GLU A 295 19.47 -1.94 13.08
CA GLU A 295 18.49 -0.86 13.31
C GLU A 295 18.63 0.23 12.23
N ALA A 296 17.50 0.71 11.72
CA ALA A 296 17.50 1.80 10.75
C ALA A 296 17.92 3.13 11.43
N PRO A 297 18.86 3.89 10.89
CA PRO A 297 19.26 5.18 11.45
C PRO A 297 18.09 6.16 11.53
N ALA A 298 18.07 7.02 12.55
CA ALA A 298 17.01 8.00 12.75
C ALA A 298 16.80 8.91 11.53
N GLU A 299 17.88 9.33 10.88
CA GLU A 299 17.83 10.16 9.68
C GLU A 299 17.11 9.47 8.52
N LEU A 300 17.33 8.16 8.36
CA LEU A 300 16.66 7.35 7.34
C LEU A 300 15.16 7.22 7.63
N VAL A 301 14.80 7.03 8.89
CA VAL A 301 13.40 6.94 9.36
C VAL A 301 12.67 8.27 9.15
N VAL A 302 13.33 9.39 9.50
CA VAL A 302 12.80 10.74 9.28
C VAL A 302 12.62 11.05 7.79
N GLU A 303 13.59 10.69 6.95
CA GLU A 303 13.48 10.86 5.49
C GLU A 303 12.31 10.04 4.94
N LEU A 304 12.14 8.81 5.37
CA LEU A 304 11.03 7.97 4.92
C LEU A 304 9.67 8.54 5.37
N SER A 305 9.58 9.06 6.60
CA SER A 305 8.38 9.77 7.09
C SER A 305 8.00 10.92 6.15
N GLN A 306 8.96 11.77 5.80
CA GLN A 306 8.74 12.89 4.88
C GLN A 306 8.29 12.43 3.48
N ARG A 307 8.81 11.31 2.99
CA ARG A 307 8.37 10.73 1.71
C ARG A 307 6.90 10.27 1.74
N TYR A 308 6.48 9.63 2.81
CA TYR A 308 5.07 9.28 3.02
C TYR A 308 4.17 10.51 3.03
N ILE A 309 4.57 11.55 3.77
CA ILE A 309 3.83 12.82 3.84
C ILE A 309 3.77 13.48 2.46
N LYS A 310 4.89 13.57 1.76
CA LYS A 310 4.93 14.14 0.40
C LYS A 310 4.00 13.42 -0.56
N LEU A 311 3.98 12.10 -0.51
CA LEU A 311 3.09 11.31 -1.37
C LEU A 311 1.62 11.54 -1.03
N TYR A 312 1.26 11.68 0.27
CA TYR A 312 -0.07 12.10 0.68
C TYR A 312 -0.46 13.45 0.06
N GLU A 313 0.38 14.46 0.21
CA GLU A 313 0.13 15.80 -0.34
C GLU A 313 -0.01 15.79 -1.88
N MET A 314 0.82 14.99 -2.56
CA MET A 314 0.70 14.83 -4.01
C MET A 314 -0.59 14.11 -4.42
N ILE A 315 -0.96 13.04 -3.74
CA ILE A 315 -2.19 12.27 -4.06
C ILE A 315 -3.42 13.12 -3.80
N THR A 316 -3.53 13.71 -2.60
CA THR A 316 -4.76 14.37 -2.16
C THR A 316 -4.84 15.83 -2.61
N GLY A 317 -3.71 16.50 -2.77
CA GLY A 317 -3.60 17.94 -2.96
C GLY A 317 -3.85 18.74 -1.68
N GLU A 318 -3.94 18.07 -0.54
CA GLU A 318 -4.14 18.66 0.79
C GLU A 318 -2.81 18.74 1.52
N THR A 319 -2.62 19.77 2.32
CA THR A 319 -1.45 19.89 3.20
C THR A 319 -1.58 18.92 4.37
N PHE A 320 -0.56 18.12 4.61
CA PHE A 320 -0.54 17.23 5.76
C PHE A 320 -0.40 18.05 7.07
N VAL A 321 -1.25 17.72 8.04
CA VAL A 321 -1.17 18.30 9.39
C VAL A 321 -0.67 17.22 10.34
N PRO A 322 0.58 17.31 10.81
CA PRO A 322 1.11 16.36 11.77
C PRO A 322 0.27 16.30 13.03
N PRO A 323 -0.10 15.11 13.52
CA PRO A 323 -0.70 14.97 14.83
C PRO A 323 0.21 15.54 15.93
N PRO A 324 -0.34 16.01 17.07
CA PRO A 324 0.46 16.48 18.20
C PRO A 324 1.48 15.42 18.65
N THR A 325 2.71 15.86 18.92
CA THR A 325 3.83 14.99 19.34
C THR A 325 4.12 15.08 20.84
N ASP A 326 3.51 16.01 21.53
CA ASP A 326 3.60 16.27 22.97
C ASP A 326 2.56 15.51 23.81
N VAL A 327 1.68 14.76 23.14
CA VAL A 327 0.68 13.87 23.76
C VAL A 327 1.01 12.44 23.38
N ASP A 328 0.91 11.49 24.32
CA ASP A 328 1.05 10.07 24.04
C ASP A 328 0.05 9.65 22.93
N VAL A 329 0.57 9.01 21.91
CA VAL A 329 -0.22 8.67 20.73
C VAL A 329 -1.35 7.68 21.05
N GLY A 330 -1.14 6.75 21.99
CA GLY A 330 -2.17 5.79 22.42
C GLY A 330 -3.29 6.48 23.20
N GLU A 331 -2.95 7.43 24.08
CA GLU A 331 -3.95 8.24 24.81
C GLU A 331 -4.77 9.12 23.86
N ARG A 332 -4.13 9.76 22.89
CA ARG A 332 -4.82 10.54 21.84
C ARG A 332 -5.83 9.69 21.08
N ILE A 333 -5.38 8.51 20.59
CA ILE A 333 -6.24 7.61 19.84
C ILE A 333 -7.42 7.13 20.70
N ALA A 334 -7.14 6.67 21.92
CA ALA A 334 -8.18 6.17 22.83
C ALA A 334 -9.24 7.25 23.13
N LYS A 335 -8.79 8.49 23.37
CA LYS A 335 -9.68 9.62 23.60
C LYS A 335 -10.55 9.92 22.38
N ASN A 336 -9.94 10.05 21.20
CA ASN A 336 -10.67 10.41 19.98
C ASN A 336 -11.69 9.35 19.58
N VAL A 337 -11.36 8.06 19.75
CA VAL A 337 -12.29 6.97 19.51
C VAL A 337 -13.46 6.99 20.49
N LYS A 338 -13.18 7.16 21.79
CA LYS A 338 -14.19 7.23 22.85
C LYS A 338 -15.16 8.38 22.60
N ASP A 339 -14.64 9.56 22.28
CA ASP A 339 -15.44 10.76 21.98
C ASP A 339 -16.36 10.52 20.76
N ALA A 340 -15.84 9.91 19.71
CA ALA A 340 -16.58 9.62 18.47
C ALA A 340 -17.70 8.58 18.67
N LEU A 341 -17.49 7.62 19.57
CA LEU A 341 -18.48 6.59 19.90
C LEU A 341 -19.51 7.05 20.94
N GLY A 342 -19.37 8.25 21.52
CA GLY A 342 -20.24 8.75 22.57
C GLY A 342 -20.13 7.98 23.89
N GLU A 343 -19.02 7.27 24.10
CA GLU A 343 -18.79 6.48 25.32
C GLU A 343 -18.26 7.39 26.44
N LYS A 344 -18.83 7.23 27.64
CA LYS A 344 -18.45 8.04 28.83
C LYS A 344 -17.30 7.42 29.60
#